data_ed2eb8f435b95913b827efbfb6b5b163
#
_entry.id   ed2eb8f435b95913b827efbfb6b5b163
#
_cell.length_a   1.000
_cell.length_b   1.000
_cell.length_c   1.000
_cell.angle_alpha   90.00
_cell.angle_beta   90.00
_cell.angle_gamma   90.00
#
_symmetry.space_group_name_H-M   'P 1'
#
loop_
_entity.id
_entity.type
_entity.pdbx_description
1 polymer ?
#
loop_
_entity_poly.entity_id
_entity_poly.type
_entity_poly.pdbx_seq_one_letter_code
_entity_poly.pdbx_strand_id
1 'polypeptide(L)'
;MNFWTLTCINWLRQEPYVRAWSQAYQGDGLIVIGVHTPEFAFEHEIDGVRQATKERSIDYPVAVDNDYEIWSAFANHYWPALYFLDADGLIRDHHFGEGRYEESERVIQRLLGVDRELVSVEGLGVEAEADWDHLSTPETYLGFARGERSASCDALRLNHWALAGEWTIGAESVALDQPGGSIAFRFHARDAHLVLSRETTAPIPFQVLIDGEAPGPSHGVDVDQDGNGVLRDGRLYQLVRQHDAVRDRTLEITFLEPGAEAYAFTFG
;
A
#
# COMPACT_ATOMS: atom_id res chain seq x y z
N MET A 1 3.38 -1.98 -19.57
CA MET A 1 4.07 -2.58 -18.42
C MET A 1 3.64 -1.83 -17.17
N ASN A 2 3.25 -2.54 -16.13
CA ASN A 2 2.86 -1.95 -14.84
C ASN A 2 3.77 -2.52 -13.74
N PHE A 3 4.68 -1.70 -13.21
CA PHE A 3 5.52 -2.06 -12.07
C PHE A 3 4.77 -1.83 -10.77
N TRP A 4 4.83 -2.81 -9.87
CA TRP A 4 4.07 -2.79 -8.63
C TRP A 4 4.70 -3.64 -7.53
N THR A 5 4.29 -3.37 -6.30
CA THR A 5 4.49 -4.27 -5.17
C THR A 5 3.20 -4.40 -4.37
N LEU A 6 3.00 -5.53 -3.71
CA LEU A 6 1.70 -5.89 -3.13
C LEU A 6 1.26 -5.01 -1.95
N THR A 7 2.21 -4.31 -1.32
CA THR A 7 1.93 -3.43 -0.16
C THR A 7 1.83 -1.95 -0.51
N CYS A 8 2.13 -1.56 -1.75
CA CYS A 8 2.11 -0.15 -2.14
C CYS A 8 0.69 0.39 -2.23
N ILE A 9 0.31 1.33 -1.33
CA ILE A 9 -1.03 1.96 -1.35
C ILE A 9 -1.34 2.64 -2.68
N ASN A 10 -0.34 3.31 -3.27
CA ASN A 10 -0.51 4.02 -4.53
C ASN A 10 -0.80 3.04 -5.68
N TRP A 11 -0.21 1.83 -5.65
CA TRP A 11 -0.56 0.79 -6.61
C TRP A 11 -1.96 0.21 -6.33
N LEU A 12 -2.33 0.01 -5.07
CA LEU A 12 -3.66 -0.48 -4.70
C LEU A 12 -4.78 0.43 -5.24
N ARG A 13 -4.54 1.73 -5.32
CA ARG A 13 -5.46 2.71 -5.91
C ARG A 13 -5.40 2.77 -7.43
N GLN A 14 -4.25 2.44 -8.03
CA GLN A 14 -4.06 2.40 -9.49
C GLN A 14 -4.61 1.11 -10.12
N GLU A 15 -4.50 -0.03 -9.40
CA GLU A 15 -4.80 -1.36 -9.94
C GLU A 15 -6.19 -1.49 -10.56
N PRO A 16 -7.29 -0.97 -9.96
CA PRO A 16 -8.61 -1.05 -10.56
C PRO A 16 -8.70 -0.45 -11.97
N TYR A 17 -7.93 0.62 -12.23
CA TYR A 17 -7.85 1.23 -13.55
C TYR A 17 -7.08 0.36 -14.54
N VAL A 18 -5.93 -0.18 -14.12
CA VAL A 18 -5.11 -1.06 -14.98
C VAL A 18 -5.89 -2.30 -15.38
N ARG A 19 -6.63 -2.91 -14.45
CA ARG A 19 -7.53 -4.04 -14.71
C ARG A 19 -8.66 -3.66 -15.66
N ALA A 20 -9.31 -2.52 -15.44
CA ALA A 20 -10.37 -2.04 -16.31
C ALA A 20 -9.85 -1.77 -17.74
N TRP A 21 -8.67 -1.17 -17.90
CA TRP A 21 -8.04 -1.00 -19.22
C TRP A 21 -7.70 -2.33 -19.86
N SER A 22 -7.14 -3.28 -19.11
CA SER A 22 -6.84 -4.64 -19.60
C SER A 22 -8.08 -5.26 -20.24
N GLN A 23 -9.20 -5.23 -19.53
CA GLN A 23 -10.47 -5.80 -19.99
C GLN A 23 -11.09 -5.02 -21.15
N ALA A 24 -11.12 -3.69 -21.07
CA ALA A 24 -11.78 -2.83 -22.05
C ALA A 24 -11.07 -2.81 -23.40
N TYR A 25 -9.73 -2.89 -23.44
CA TYR A 25 -8.92 -2.72 -24.65
C TYR A 25 -8.25 -4.01 -25.14
N GLN A 26 -8.48 -5.16 -24.49
CA GLN A 26 -7.94 -6.44 -24.93
C GLN A 26 -8.33 -6.76 -26.38
N GLY A 27 -9.59 -6.49 -26.74
CA GLY A 27 -10.09 -6.71 -28.10
C GLY A 27 -9.48 -5.79 -29.16
N ASP A 28 -8.91 -4.66 -28.74
CA ASP A 28 -8.22 -3.70 -29.61
C ASP A 28 -6.70 -3.96 -29.68
N GLY A 29 -6.21 -4.96 -28.96
CA GLY A 29 -4.81 -5.38 -28.99
C GLY A 29 -3.96 -4.88 -27.83
N LEU A 30 -4.55 -4.32 -26.77
CA LEU A 30 -3.80 -3.99 -25.55
C LEU A 30 -3.32 -5.30 -24.88
N ILE A 31 -2.05 -5.33 -24.53
CA ILE A 31 -1.45 -6.33 -23.66
C ILE A 31 -0.92 -5.64 -22.42
N VAL A 32 -1.52 -5.93 -21.27
CA VAL A 32 -0.99 -5.51 -19.97
C VAL A 32 -0.06 -6.59 -19.45
N ILE A 33 1.10 -6.19 -18.92
CA ILE A 33 2.02 -7.06 -18.20
C ILE A 33 2.34 -6.38 -16.87
N GLY A 34 1.96 -7.02 -15.77
CA GLY A 34 2.38 -6.63 -14.44
C GLY A 34 3.83 -7.06 -14.18
N VAL A 35 4.60 -6.24 -13.50
CA VAL A 35 5.94 -6.59 -13.02
C VAL A 35 5.93 -6.36 -11.51
N HIS A 36 5.85 -7.46 -10.76
CA HIS A 36 5.97 -7.40 -9.30
C HIS A 36 7.44 -7.35 -8.93
N THR A 37 7.86 -6.22 -8.39
CA THR A 37 9.22 -6.02 -7.87
C THR A 37 9.07 -5.73 -6.38
N PRO A 38 9.61 -6.56 -5.47
CA PRO A 38 9.39 -6.45 -4.03
C PRO A 38 10.03 -5.18 -3.45
N GLU A 39 9.37 -4.55 -2.50
CA GLU A 39 9.92 -3.46 -1.69
C GLU A 39 10.53 -3.99 -0.39
N PHE A 40 9.88 -4.98 0.23
CA PHE A 40 10.29 -5.60 1.49
C PHE A 40 10.64 -7.08 1.30
N ALA A 41 11.46 -7.61 2.21
CA ALA A 41 11.95 -8.99 2.12
C ALA A 41 10.82 -10.03 2.02
N PHE A 42 9.72 -9.88 2.77
CA PHE A 42 8.61 -10.83 2.74
C PHE A 42 7.83 -10.84 1.41
N GLU A 43 7.93 -9.79 0.60
CA GLU A 43 7.27 -9.71 -0.70
C GLU A 43 7.95 -10.57 -1.79
N HIS A 44 9.14 -11.12 -1.52
CA HIS A 44 9.79 -12.09 -2.42
C HIS A 44 9.04 -13.43 -2.49
N GLU A 45 8.14 -13.70 -1.52
CA GLU A 45 7.38 -14.93 -1.47
C GLU A 45 6.31 -15.01 -2.56
N ILE A 46 6.53 -15.90 -3.52
CA ILE A 46 5.67 -16.02 -4.71
C ILE A 46 4.21 -16.35 -4.36
N ASP A 47 3.96 -17.02 -3.25
CA ASP A 47 2.60 -17.37 -2.82
C ASP A 47 1.83 -16.12 -2.36
N GLY A 48 2.50 -15.13 -1.75
CA GLY A 48 1.91 -13.82 -1.46
C GLY A 48 1.50 -13.09 -2.73
N VAL A 49 2.36 -13.08 -3.75
CA VAL A 49 2.06 -12.48 -5.06
C VAL A 49 0.88 -13.18 -5.74
N ARG A 50 0.84 -14.53 -5.72
CA ARG A 50 -0.28 -15.31 -6.27
C ARG A 50 -1.60 -15.04 -5.55
N GLN A 51 -1.54 -14.92 -4.22
CA GLN A 51 -2.73 -14.59 -3.44
C GLN A 51 -3.23 -13.18 -3.79
N ALA A 52 -2.35 -12.18 -3.80
CA ALA A 52 -2.70 -10.81 -4.15
C ALA A 52 -3.33 -10.70 -5.56
N THR A 53 -2.76 -11.40 -6.57
CA THR A 53 -3.32 -11.40 -7.93
C THR A 53 -4.71 -12.05 -7.98
N LYS A 54 -4.93 -13.12 -7.21
CA LYS A 54 -6.23 -13.81 -7.13
C LYS A 54 -7.28 -12.95 -6.42
N GLU A 55 -6.95 -12.38 -5.28
CA GLU A 55 -7.87 -11.56 -4.47
C GLU A 55 -8.31 -10.31 -5.24
N ARG A 56 -7.42 -9.73 -6.03
CA ARG A 56 -7.69 -8.54 -6.85
C ARG A 56 -8.20 -8.85 -8.24
N SER A 57 -8.44 -10.13 -8.57
CA SER A 57 -8.93 -10.55 -9.88
C SER A 57 -8.07 -10.03 -11.05
N ILE A 58 -6.75 -10.01 -10.85
CA ILE A 58 -5.78 -9.67 -11.91
C ILE A 58 -5.75 -10.82 -12.92
N ASP A 59 -6.18 -10.55 -14.15
CA ASP A 59 -6.33 -11.52 -15.24
C ASP A 59 -5.24 -11.40 -16.32
N TYR A 60 -4.36 -10.40 -16.20
CA TYR A 60 -3.22 -10.22 -17.09
C TYR A 60 -1.95 -10.88 -16.53
N PRO A 61 -0.96 -11.21 -17.41
CA PRO A 61 0.31 -11.82 -17.00
C PRO A 61 1.07 -10.98 -15.99
N VAL A 62 1.67 -11.63 -15.00
CA VAL A 62 2.55 -11.00 -14.00
C VAL A 62 3.92 -11.68 -14.03
N ALA A 63 4.96 -10.90 -14.27
CA ALA A 63 6.35 -11.28 -14.06
C ALA A 63 6.75 -11.02 -12.61
N VAL A 64 7.43 -11.97 -11.98
CA VAL A 64 8.02 -11.80 -10.64
C VAL A 64 9.47 -11.40 -10.82
N ASP A 65 9.82 -10.21 -10.38
CA ASP A 65 11.12 -9.55 -10.60
C ASP A 65 11.89 -9.41 -9.28
N ASN A 66 12.05 -10.52 -8.57
CA ASN A 66 12.71 -10.56 -7.25
C ASN A 66 14.18 -10.11 -7.30
N ASP A 67 14.84 -10.25 -8.45
CA ASP A 67 16.24 -9.88 -8.65
C ASP A 67 16.40 -8.48 -9.25
N TYR A 68 15.30 -7.74 -9.44
CA TYR A 68 15.28 -6.38 -10.01
C TYR A 68 15.86 -6.28 -11.43
N GLU A 69 15.85 -7.36 -12.19
CA GLU A 69 16.40 -7.38 -13.56
C GLU A 69 15.53 -6.57 -14.52
N ILE A 70 14.20 -6.75 -14.48
CA ILE A 70 13.26 -5.99 -15.33
C ILE A 70 13.21 -4.53 -14.86
N TRP A 71 13.15 -4.32 -13.55
CA TRP A 71 13.21 -2.99 -12.93
C TRP A 71 14.43 -2.19 -13.41
N SER A 72 15.60 -2.81 -13.37
CA SER A 72 16.86 -2.19 -13.78
C SER A 72 16.92 -1.95 -15.29
N ALA A 73 16.40 -2.88 -16.10
CA ALA A 73 16.34 -2.73 -17.55
C ALA A 73 15.47 -1.55 -18.00
N PHE A 74 14.41 -1.23 -17.26
CA PHE A 74 13.57 -0.06 -17.48
C PHE A 74 14.09 1.21 -16.80
N ALA A 75 15.21 1.14 -16.06
CA ALA A 75 15.69 2.21 -15.18
C ALA A 75 14.58 2.76 -14.29
N ASN A 76 13.72 1.86 -13.74
CA ASN A 76 12.59 2.24 -12.90
C ASN A 76 13.08 2.64 -11.51
N HIS A 77 12.34 3.55 -10.85
CA HIS A 77 12.65 4.05 -9.50
C HIS A 77 11.40 4.24 -8.63
N TYR A 78 10.21 3.87 -9.13
CA TYR A 78 8.93 4.20 -8.50
C TYR A 78 7.96 3.03 -8.49
N TRP A 79 7.21 2.89 -7.41
CA TRP A 79 5.97 2.12 -7.32
C TRP A 79 4.77 3.06 -7.09
N PRO A 80 3.69 2.90 -7.88
CA PRO A 80 3.65 2.17 -9.15
C PRO A 80 4.32 2.95 -10.27
N ALA A 81 4.61 2.26 -11.38
CA ALA A 81 5.05 2.88 -12.61
C ALA A 81 4.40 2.23 -13.83
N LEU A 82 3.90 3.05 -14.74
CA LEU A 82 3.37 2.64 -16.04
C LEU A 82 4.35 2.99 -17.13
N TYR A 83 4.65 2.04 -18.02
CA TYR A 83 5.37 2.29 -19.27
C TYR A 83 4.50 1.83 -20.43
N PHE A 84 4.30 2.73 -21.39
CA PHE A 84 3.48 2.50 -22.58
C PHE A 84 4.40 2.24 -23.77
N LEU A 85 4.30 1.02 -24.33
CA LEU A 85 5.11 0.59 -25.46
C LEU A 85 4.20 0.43 -26.68
N ASP A 86 4.73 0.75 -27.85
CA ASP A 86 4.06 0.46 -29.13
C ASP A 86 4.29 -0.99 -29.59
N ALA A 87 3.76 -1.33 -30.75
CA ALA A 87 3.86 -2.65 -31.35
C ALA A 87 5.32 -3.04 -31.74
N ASP A 88 6.21 -2.07 -31.87
CA ASP A 88 7.64 -2.27 -32.15
C ASP A 88 8.46 -2.42 -30.85
N GLY A 89 7.80 -2.36 -29.68
CA GLY A 89 8.44 -2.48 -28.38
C GLY A 89 9.14 -1.21 -27.89
N LEU A 90 8.87 -0.07 -28.52
CA LEU A 90 9.47 1.21 -28.13
C LEU A 90 8.61 1.90 -27.08
N ILE A 91 9.24 2.37 -25.99
CA ILE A 91 8.57 3.17 -24.97
C ILE A 91 8.15 4.50 -25.59
N ARG A 92 6.85 4.80 -25.53
CA ARG A 92 6.24 6.01 -26.08
C ARG A 92 5.79 7.00 -25.02
N ASP A 93 5.49 6.50 -23.83
CA ASP A 93 5.12 7.33 -22.69
C ASP A 93 5.36 6.57 -21.38
N HIS A 94 5.30 7.27 -20.27
CA HIS A 94 5.37 6.69 -18.93
C HIS A 94 4.59 7.55 -17.92
N HIS A 95 4.15 6.93 -16.83
CA HIS A 95 3.57 7.61 -15.68
C HIS A 95 4.09 6.98 -14.39
N PHE A 96 4.57 7.81 -13.45
CA PHE A 96 5.08 7.38 -12.16
C PHE A 96 4.13 7.81 -11.05
N GLY A 97 3.87 6.90 -10.10
CA GLY A 97 2.92 7.10 -9.02
C GLY A 97 1.47 6.81 -9.42
N GLU A 98 0.56 7.14 -8.53
CA GLU A 98 -0.89 7.07 -8.76
C GLU A 98 -1.45 8.34 -9.43
N GLY A 99 -2.75 8.32 -9.81
CA GLY A 99 -3.43 9.45 -10.42
C GLY A 99 -3.22 9.55 -11.94
N ARG A 100 -3.73 10.65 -12.54
CA ARG A 100 -3.67 10.92 -13.99
C ARG A 100 -4.18 9.77 -14.86
N TYR A 101 -5.21 9.07 -14.39
CA TYR A 101 -5.71 7.86 -15.05
C TYR A 101 -6.32 8.14 -16.41
N GLU A 102 -7.06 9.26 -16.56
CA GLU A 102 -7.60 9.68 -17.84
C GLU A 102 -6.50 9.94 -18.89
N GLU A 103 -5.41 10.61 -18.48
CA GLU A 103 -4.29 10.89 -19.39
C GLU A 103 -3.61 9.58 -19.82
N SER A 104 -3.39 8.66 -18.88
CA SER A 104 -2.83 7.34 -19.14
C SER A 104 -3.70 6.53 -20.09
N GLU A 105 -5.02 6.54 -19.92
CA GLU A 105 -5.95 5.86 -20.82
C GLU A 105 -5.96 6.48 -22.22
N ARG A 106 -5.86 7.80 -22.33
CA ARG A 106 -5.74 8.48 -23.64
C ARG A 106 -4.43 8.11 -24.36
N VAL A 107 -3.35 7.83 -23.63
CA VAL A 107 -2.12 7.27 -24.23
C VAL A 107 -2.40 5.89 -24.82
N ILE A 108 -3.11 5.01 -24.08
CA ILE A 108 -3.50 3.69 -24.56
C ILE A 108 -4.35 3.82 -25.83
N GLN A 109 -5.41 4.64 -25.83
CA GLN A 109 -6.27 4.85 -26.99
C GLN A 109 -5.49 5.34 -28.21
N ARG A 110 -4.59 6.31 -28.01
CA ARG A 110 -3.75 6.84 -29.09
C ARG A 110 -2.86 5.77 -29.70
N LEU A 111 -2.23 4.92 -28.89
CA LEU A 111 -1.35 3.86 -29.37
C LEU A 111 -2.11 2.74 -30.09
N LEU A 112 -3.35 2.48 -29.68
CA LEU A 112 -4.23 1.50 -30.32
C LEU A 112 -4.97 2.05 -31.54
N GLY A 113 -4.98 3.37 -31.73
CA GLY A 113 -5.75 4.02 -32.80
C GLY A 113 -7.26 3.98 -32.59
N VAL A 114 -7.71 3.93 -31.33
CA VAL A 114 -9.14 3.95 -30.94
C VAL A 114 -9.50 5.27 -30.28
N ASP A 115 -10.78 5.68 -30.41
CA ASP A 115 -11.34 6.88 -29.78
C ASP A 115 -12.74 6.53 -29.26
N ARG A 116 -12.87 6.47 -27.93
CA ARG A 116 -14.13 6.16 -27.25
C ARG A 116 -14.15 6.74 -25.83
N GLU A 117 -15.30 6.66 -25.17
CA GLU A 117 -15.42 7.05 -23.77
C GLU A 117 -14.42 6.31 -22.89
N LEU A 118 -13.86 7.01 -21.91
CA LEU A 118 -12.92 6.46 -20.94
C LEU A 118 -13.65 5.50 -19.99
N VAL A 119 -12.91 4.54 -19.46
CA VAL A 119 -13.47 3.64 -18.45
C VAL A 119 -13.80 4.40 -17.18
N SER A 120 -14.92 4.04 -16.56
CA SER A 120 -15.30 4.56 -15.24
C SER A 120 -14.93 3.53 -14.19
N VAL A 121 -14.15 3.93 -13.22
CA VAL A 121 -13.71 3.08 -12.10
C VAL A 121 -14.11 3.75 -10.80
N GLU A 122 -14.72 2.99 -9.90
CA GLU A 122 -15.04 3.41 -8.54
C GLU A 122 -14.20 2.56 -7.57
N GLY A 123 -13.22 3.20 -6.92
CA GLY A 123 -12.41 2.56 -5.88
C GLY A 123 -13.14 2.54 -4.55
N LEU A 124 -13.14 1.39 -3.88
CA LEU A 124 -13.74 1.21 -2.55
C LEU A 124 -12.68 0.75 -1.54
N GLY A 125 -12.88 1.04 -0.26
CA GLY A 125 -11.94 0.65 0.78
C GLY A 125 -10.54 1.22 0.52
N VAL A 126 -9.52 0.37 0.50
CA VAL A 126 -8.12 0.78 0.23
C VAL A 126 -7.89 1.30 -1.19
N GLU A 127 -8.79 0.97 -2.13
CA GLU A 127 -8.71 1.39 -3.54
C GLU A 127 -9.28 2.80 -3.77
N ALA A 128 -9.99 3.35 -2.77
CA ALA A 128 -10.55 4.70 -2.87
C ALA A 128 -9.43 5.75 -3.01
N GLU A 129 -9.67 6.76 -3.82
CA GLU A 129 -8.74 7.87 -4.03
C GLU A 129 -8.31 8.52 -2.69
N ALA A 130 -7.06 8.93 -2.61
CA ALA A 130 -6.55 9.67 -1.46
C ALA A 130 -7.25 11.03 -1.32
N ASP A 131 -7.41 11.48 -0.10
CA ASP A 131 -7.87 12.85 0.20
C ASP A 131 -6.69 13.82 0.12
N TRP A 132 -6.29 14.16 -1.10
CA TRP A 132 -5.13 15.01 -1.37
C TRP A 132 -5.19 16.37 -0.71
N ASP A 133 -6.40 16.92 -0.52
CA ASP A 133 -6.59 18.25 0.09
C ASP A 133 -6.25 18.26 1.59
N HIS A 134 -6.37 17.09 2.24
CA HIS A 134 -6.13 16.92 3.68
C HIS A 134 -4.93 16.01 3.98
N LEU A 135 -4.19 15.53 2.99
CA LEU A 135 -3.03 14.68 3.20
C LEU A 135 -1.79 15.52 3.54
N SER A 136 -1.40 15.53 4.82
CA SER A 136 -0.22 16.27 5.31
C SER A 136 0.84 15.39 5.97
N THR A 137 0.56 14.09 6.14
CA THR A 137 1.50 13.14 6.72
C THR A 137 2.15 12.32 5.62
N PRO A 138 3.48 12.35 5.47
CA PRO A 138 4.19 11.57 4.48
C PRO A 138 4.29 10.11 4.89
N GLU A 139 4.50 9.23 3.89
CA GLU A 139 4.92 7.85 4.13
C GLU A 139 6.10 7.80 5.10
N THR A 140 6.07 6.86 6.03
CA THR A 140 7.07 6.77 7.11
C THR A 140 7.48 5.33 7.35
N TYR A 141 8.74 5.03 7.11
CA TYR A 141 9.38 3.73 7.33
C TYR A 141 9.82 3.58 8.79
N LEU A 142 9.74 2.35 9.31
CA LEU A 142 10.03 2.07 10.72
C LEU A 142 11.40 1.42 10.93
N GLY A 143 11.90 0.62 9.97
CA GLY A 143 13.21 -0.01 10.04
C GLY A 143 14.35 1.00 9.91
N PHE A 144 15.51 0.72 10.52
CA PHE A 144 16.62 1.68 10.64
C PHE A 144 17.25 2.12 9.29
N ALA A 145 17.07 1.34 8.20
CA ALA A 145 17.67 1.69 6.90
C ALA A 145 17.00 2.91 6.26
N ARG A 146 15.70 3.10 6.48
CA ARG A 146 14.91 4.23 5.94
C ARG A 146 14.09 4.96 7.02
N GLY A 147 14.13 4.46 8.26
CA GLY A 147 13.32 4.97 9.36
C GLY A 147 13.70 6.40 9.76
N GLU A 148 12.68 7.24 9.91
CA GLU A 148 12.79 8.62 10.33
C GLU A 148 11.75 8.93 11.42
N ARG A 149 11.92 10.04 12.12
CA ARG A 149 10.91 10.65 13.01
C ARG A 149 10.45 9.75 14.17
N SER A 150 11.31 8.83 14.63
CA SER A 150 11.04 8.14 15.88
C SER A 150 11.13 9.09 17.08
N ALA A 151 10.25 8.92 18.05
CA ALA A 151 10.17 9.76 19.26
C ALA A 151 9.91 8.88 20.50
N SER A 152 9.91 9.49 21.69
CA SER A 152 9.34 8.85 22.87
C SER A 152 7.82 9.08 22.91
N CYS A 153 7.07 8.17 23.52
CA CYS A 153 5.61 8.26 23.65
C CYS A 153 5.16 9.58 24.29
N ASP A 154 5.90 10.11 25.27
CA ASP A 154 5.59 11.35 25.98
C ASP A 154 5.81 12.61 25.14
N ALA A 155 6.47 12.52 23.97
CA ALA A 155 6.85 13.65 23.15
C ALA A 155 6.38 13.51 21.68
N LEU A 156 5.30 12.76 21.45
CA LEU A 156 4.78 12.47 20.11
C LEU A 156 4.25 13.74 19.43
N ARG A 157 4.94 14.18 18.38
CA ARG A 157 4.58 15.33 17.54
C ARG A 157 3.95 14.85 16.25
N LEU A 158 3.31 15.76 15.51
CA LEU A 158 2.78 15.46 14.18
C LEU A 158 3.89 14.83 13.30
N ASN A 159 3.52 13.78 12.56
CA ASN A 159 4.41 12.99 11.70
C ASN A 159 5.52 12.22 12.46
N HIS A 160 5.35 11.99 13.76
CA HIS A 160 6.27 11.18 14.55
C HIS A 160 5.59 9.92 15.06
N TRP A 161 6.39 8.88 15.25
CA TRP A 161 5.96 7.61 15.79
C TRP A 161 6.81 7.19 16.98
N ALA A 162 6.29 6.31 17.80
CA ALA A 162 6.96 5.80 19.00
C ALA A 162 6.60 4.34 19.25
N LEU A 163 7.51 3.59 19.86
CA LEU A 163 7.31 2.22 20.34
C LEU A 163 7.12 2.19 21.83
N ALA A 164 6.25 1.31 22.32
CA ALA A 164 6.15 0.91 23.71
C ALA A 164 6.21 -0.62 23.79
N GLY A 165 6.89 -1.17 24.82
CA GLY A 165 7.18 -2.61 24.93
C GLY A 165 8.56 -2.96 24.41
N GLU A 166 8.79 -4.26 24.18
CA GLU A 166 10.08 -4.81 23.75
C GLU A 166 10.04 -5.09 22.24
N TRP A 167 10.89 -4.39 21.50
CA TRP A 167 10.97 -4.44 20.04
C TRP A 167 12.40 -4.59 19.57
N THR A 168 12.62 -5.47 18.61
CA THR A 168 13.86 -5.53 17.82
C THR A 168 13.72 -4.65 16.59
N ILE A 169 14.65 -3.69 16.42
CA ILE A 169 14.65 -2.79 15.25
C ILE A 169 15.56 -3.38 14.18
N GLY A 170 14.97 -3.86 13.10
CA GLY A 170 15.63 -4.39 11.91
C GLY A 170 15.90 -3.32 10.84
N ALA A 171 16.49 -3.72 9.73
CA ALA A 171 16.79 -2.82 8.61
C ALA A 171 15.51 -2.28 7.96
N GLU A 172 14.50 -3.11 7.76
CA GLU A 172 13.26 -2.79 7.05
C GLU A 172 12.06 -2.66 7.97
N SER A 173 12.06 -3.32 9.12
CA SER A 173 10.93 -3.45 10.04
C SER A 173 11.32 -3.27 11.49
N VAL A 174 10.31 -3.13 12.34
CA VAL A 174 10.39 -3.34 13.79
C VAL A 174 9.60 -4.60 14.13
N ALA A 175 10.21 -5.53 14.87
CA ALA A 175 9.63 -6.82 15.25
C ALA A 175 9.30 -6.84 16.74
N LEU A 176 8.10 -7.30 17.10
CA LEU A 176 7.64 -7.37 18.48
C LEU A 176 8.15 -8.64 19.16
N ASP A 177 8.94 -8.47 20.24
CA ASP A 177 9.55 -9.57 20.98
C ASP A 177 8.64 -10.15 22.08
N GLN A 178 7.77 -9.33 22.68
CA GLN A 178 6.88 -9.70 23.77
C GLN A 178 5.45 -9.21 23.55
N PRO A 179 4.42 -9.93 24.06
CA PRO A 179 3.03 -9.52 23.93
C PRO A 179 2.75 -8.13 24.53
N GLY A 180 1.78 -7.40 23.97
CA GLY A 180 1.30 -6.13 24.51
C GLY A 180 2.15 -4.92 24.11
N GLY A 181 3.11 -5.09 23.20
CA GLY A 181 3.82 -3.95 22.64
C GLY A 181 2.95 -3.16 21.67
N SER A 182 3.15 -1.83 21.64
CA SER A 182 2.38 -0.93 20.78
C SER A 182 3.26 0.00 19.94
N ILE A 183 2.66 0.47 18.85
CA ILE A 183 3.20 1.53 17.99
C ILE A 183 2.19 2.68 18.02
N ALA A 184 2.64 3.87 18.40
CA ALA A 184 1.84 5.08 18.32
C ALA A 184 2.33 5.98 17.19
N PHE A 185 1.42 6.59 16.43
CA PHE A 185 1.75 7.54 15.36
C PHE A 185 0.80 8.74 15.39
N ARG A 186 1.32 9.95 15.39
CA ARG A 186 0.51 11.16 15.28
C ARG A 186 0.51 11.67 13.84
N PHE A 187 -0.67 11.69 13.19
CA PHE A 187 -0.84 11.92 11.77
C PHE A 187 -1.95 12.95 11.45
N HIS A 188 -1.91 13.47 10.22
CA HIS A 188 -2.95 14.31 9.61
C HIS A 188 -3.23 13.80 8.20
N ALA A 189 -4.25 12.97 8.06
CA ALA A 189 -4.77 12.41 6.83
C ALA A 189 -6.13 11.80 7.09
N ARG A 190 -6.95 11.56 6.04
CA ARG A 190 -8.20 10.81 6.17
C ARG A 190 -7.93 9.34 6.53
N ASP A 191 -7.03 8.71 5.82
CA ASP A 191 -6.70 7.29 5.97
C ASP A 191 -5.32 7.09 6.59
N ALA A 192 -5.19 6.10 7.46
CA ALA A 192 -3.92 5.59 7.95
C ALA A 192 -3.84 4.08 7.72
N HIS A 193 -2.74 3.68 7.08
CA HIS A 193 -2.43 2.29 6.77
C HIS A 193 -1.09 1.91 7.37
N LEU A 194 -0.91 0.61 7.63
CA LEU A 194 0.36 0.06 8.11
C LEU A 194 0.68 -1.23 7.34
N VAL A 195 1.87 -1.31 6.78
CA VAL A 195 2.40 -2.54 6.22
C VAL A 195 2.88 -3.42 7.36
N LEU A 196 2.28 -4.61 7.45
CA LEU A 196 2.55 -5.59 8.49
C LEU A 196 2.89 -6.95 7.87
N SER A 197 3.77 -7.68 8.53
CA SER A 197 3.93 -9.12 8.37
C SER A 197 4.09 -9.80 9.74
N ARG A 198 4.32 -11.10 9.75
CA ARG A 198 4.52 -11.88 10.97
C ARG A 198 5.55 -12.98 10.77
N GLU A 199 6.36 -13.21 11.78
CA GLU A 199 7.30 -14.33 11.81
C GLU A 199 6.64 -15.69 12.14
N THR A 200 5.47 -15.64 12.79
CA THR A 200 4.76 -16.83 13.27
C THR A 200 3.72 -17.32 12.27
N THR A 201 3.35 -18.60 12.32
CA THR A 201 2.25 -19.16 11.51
C THR A 201 0.87 -18.86 12.09
N ALA A 202 0.78 -18.57 13.40
CA ALA A 202 -0.48 -18.23 14.07
C ALA A 202 -0.89 -16.78 13.78
N PRO A 203 -2.18 -16.49 13.57
CA PRO A 203 -2.68 -15.13 13.47
C PRO A 203 -2.41 -14.35 14.76
N ILE A 204 -2.06 -13.06 14.64
CA ILE A 204 -1.77 -12.18 15.77
C ILE A 204 -2.92 -11.18 15.91
N PRO A 205 -3.73 -11.27 17.01
CA PRO A 205 -4.73 -10.26 17.30
C PRO A 205 -4.08 -8.93 17.66
N PHE A 206 -4.69 -7.83 17.22
CA PHE A 206 -4.27 -6.48 17.60
C PHE A 206 -5.48 -5.59 17.89
N GLN A 207 -5.23 -4.50 18.61
CA GLN A 207 -6.22 -3.47 18.90
C GLN A 207 -5.72 -2.11 18.44
N VAL A 208 -6.61 -1.34 17.81
CA VAL A 208 -6.37 0.04 17.37
C VAL A 208 -7.17 0.99 18.22
N LEU A 209 -6.52 2.05 18.70
CA LEU A 209 -7.15 3.20 19.35
C LEU A 209 -6.85 4.48 18.56
N ILE A 210 -7.76 5.44 18.61
CA ILE A 210 -7.58 6.78 18.07
C ILE A 210 -7.77 7.75 19.22
N ASP A 211 -6.72 8.53 19.55
CA ASP A 211 -6.67 9.45 20.69
C ASP A 211 -7.01 8.75 22.03
N GLY A 212 -6.67 7.48 22.17
CA GLY A 212 -6.89 6.66 23.37
C GLY A 212 -8.29 6.03 23.46
N GLU A 213 -9.13 6.18 22.46
CA GLU A 213 -10.50 5.62 22.43
C GLU A 213 -10.66 4.68 21.22
N ALA A 214 -11.67 3.79 21.27
CA ALA A 214 -12.02 2.93 20.14
C ALA A 214 -12.35 3.78 18.90
N PRO A 215 -11.96 3.34 17.67
CA PRO A 215 -12.11 4.14 16.46
C PRO A 215 -13.57 4.44 16.08
N GLY A 216 -14.53 3.63 16.53
CA GLY A 216 -15.93 3.79 16.20
C GLY A 216 -16.16 3.86 14.70
N PRO A 217 -16.90 4.87 14.18
CA PRO A 217 -17.14 5.01 12.74
C PRO A 217 -15.89 5.37 11.93
N SER A 218 -14.78 5.75 12.58
CA SER A 218 -13.50 6.03 11.91
C SER A 218 -12.59 4.81 11.78
N HIS A 219 -13.10 3.59 12.00
CA HIS A 219 -12.34 2.37 11.77
C HIS A 219 -12.01 2.15 10.28
N GLY A 220 -10.83 1.59 9.99
CA GLY A 220 -10.47 1.11 8.65
C GLY A 220 -11.14 -0.22 8.32
N VAL A 221 -10.96 -0.72 7.09
CA VAL A 221 -11.59 -1.99 6.65
C VAL A 221 -11.01 -3.23 7.34
N ASP A 222 -9.84 -3.14 7.94
CA ASP A 222 -9.15 -4.25 8.64
C ASP A 222 -9.36 -4.25 10.15
N VAL A 223 -10.22 -3.35 10.65
CA VAL A 223 -10.48 -3.13 12.06
C VAL A 223 -12.00 -3.01 12.28
N ASP A 224 -12.53 -3.52 13.37
CA ASP A 224 -13.92 -3.30 13.75
C ASP A 224 -14.12 -1.97 14.53
N GLN A 225 -15.38 -1.63 14.86
CA GLN A 225 -15.69 -0.40 15.57
C GLN A 225 -15.10 -0.32 16.98
N ASP A 226 -14.81 -1.46 17.57
CA ASP A 226 -14.17 -1.57 18.89
C ASP A 226 -12.64 -1.52 18.81
N GLY A 227 -12.10 -1.46 17.60
CA GLY A 227 -10.66 -1.38 17.33
C GLY A 227 -9.98 -2.74 17.15
N ASN A 228 -10.70 -3.85 17.14
CA ASN A 228 -10.08 -5.16 17.01
C ASN A 228 -9.77 -5.50 15.56
N GLY A 229 -8.57 -6.04 15.33
CA GLY A 229 -8.10 -6.55 14.06
C GLY A 229 -7.27 -7.82 14.25
N VAL A 230 -6.91 -8.47 13.13
CA VAL A 230 -6.10 -9.71 13.17
C VAL A 230 -5.08 -9.68 12.03
N LEU A 231 -3.80 -9.73 12.38
CA LEU A 231 -2.70 -9.90 11.44
C LEU A 231 -2.62 -11.38 11.03
N ARG A 232 -2.93 -11.65 9.76
CA ARG A 232 -2.92 -12.99 9.16
C ARG A 232 -1.82 -13.17 8.13
N ASP A 233 -1.65 -12.19 7.27
CA ASP A 233 -0.79 -12.25 6.09
C ASP A 233 0.06 -10.99 5.99
N GLY A 234 1.22 -11.09 5.35
CA GLY A 234 2.06 -9.95 5.05
C GLY A 234 1.38 -9.08 3.98
N ARG A 235 0.87 -7.91 4.37
CA ARG A 235 0.20 -6.96 3.49
C ARG A 235 0.01 -5.58 4.11
N LEU A 236 -0.55 -4.65 3.35
CA LEU A 236 -1.04 -3.39 3.87
C LEU A 236 -2.39 -3.59 4.58
N TYR A 237 -2.51 -3.00 5.76
CA TYR A 237 -3.71 -2.95 6.59
C TYR A 237 -4.23 -1.53 6.68
N GLN A 238 -5.50 -1.29 6.34
CA GLN A 238 -6.16 -0.01 6.59
C GLN A 238 -6.71 0.01 8.00
N LEU A 239 -6.07 0.77 8.88
CA LEU A 239 -6.39 0.84 10.31
C LEU A 239 -7.42 1.92 10.63
N VAL A 240 -7.34 3.05 9.94
CA VAL A 240 -8.20 4.21 10.18
C VAL A 240 -8.71 4.77 8.85
N ARG A 241 -9.98 5.19 8.86
CA ARG A 241 -10.55 6.14 7.90
C ARG A 241 -11.38 7.16 8.68
N GLN A 242 -10.89 8.38 8.85
CA GLN A 242 -11.61 9.42 9.57
C GLN A 242 -12.97 9.68 8.90
N HIS A 243 -14.05 9.46 9.67
CA HIS A 243 -15.42 9.59 9.18
C HIS A 243 -15.87 11.06 9.11
N ASP A 244 -15.43 11.85 10.10
CA ASP A 244 -15.75 13.26 10.21
C ASP A 244 -14.67 14.14 9.54
N ALA A 245 -14.62 15.42 9.88
CA ALA A 245 -13.59 16.31 9.39
C ALA A 245 -12.17 15.82 9.74
N VAL A 246 -11.29 15.76 8.73
CA VAL A 246 -9.89 15.35 8.89
C VAL A 246 -9.18 16.31 9.83
N ARG A 247 -8.47 15.76 10.81
CA ARG A 247 -7.70 16.51 11.81
C ARG A 247 -6.52 15.68 12.29
N ASP A 248 -5.62 16.33 13.04
CA ASP A 248 -4.53 15.62 13.73
C ASP A 248 -5.11 14.58 14.69
N ARG A 249 -4.67 13.33 14.55
CA ARG A 249 -5.04 12.22 15.42
C ARG A 249 -3.80 11.44 15.83
N THR A 250 -3.90 10.78 16.97
CA THR A 250 -2.92 9.79 17.39
C THR A 250 -3.53 8.40 17.23
N LEU A 251 -2.98 7.62 16.30
CA LEU A 251 -3.24 6.20 16.17
C LEU A 251 -2.33 5.45 17.13
N GLU A 252 -2.86 4.46 17.85
CA GLU A 252 -2.09 3.47 18.58
C GLU A 252 -2.56 2.07 18.16
N ILE A 253 -1.63 1.21 17.76
CA ILE A 253 -1.88 -0.21 17.50
C ILE A 253 -1.12 -1.04 18.52
N THR A 254 -1.83 -1.90 19.25
CA THR A 254 -1.26 -2.81 20.26
C THR A 254 -1.42 -4.25 19.81
N PHE A 255 -0.33 -5.01 19.76
CA PHE A 255 -0.36 -6.43 19.39
C PHE A 255 -0.44 -7.31 20.65
N LEU A 256 -1.37 -8.26 20.64
CA LEU A 256 -1.65 -9.10 21.83
C LEU A 256 -0.73 -10.31 21.95
N GLU A 257 -0.02 -10.66 20.86
CA GLU A 257 0.93 -11.77 20.79
C GLU A 257 2.22 -11.29 20.13
N PRO A 258 3.39 -11.92 20.39
CA PRO A 258 4.66 -11.54 19.78
C PRO A 258 4.78 -11.97 18.31
N GLY A 259 5.82 -11.48 17.63
CA GLY A 259 6.17 -11.86 16.27
C GLY A 259 5.48 -11.04 15.18
N ALA A 260 4.80 -9.94 15.54
CA ALA A 260 4.36 -8.95 14.57
C ALA A 260 5.55 -8.12 14.07
N GLU A 261 5.63 -7.93 12.76
CA GLU A 261 6.60 -7.06 12.10
C GLU A 261 5.89 -5.90 11.44
N ALA A 262 6.32 -4.67 11.70
CA ALA A 262 5.78 -3.46 11.12
C ALA A 262 6.85 -2.73 10.29
N TYR A 263 6.51 -2.34 9.06
CA TYR A 263 7.44 -1.85 8.05
C TYR A 263 7.29 -0.37 7.76
N ALA A 264 6.10 0.06 7.32
CA ALA A 264 5.85 1.43 6.93
C ALA A 264 4.40 1.84 7.18
N PHE A 265 4.22 3.06 7.65
CA PHE A 265 2.92 3.75 7.61
C PHE A 265 2.75 4.49 6.29
N THR A 266 1.56 4.38 5.69
CA THR A 266 1.14 5.16 4.54
C THR A 266 -0.20 5.82 4.81
N PHE A 267 -0.48 6.90 4.11
CA PHE A 267 -1.63 7.76 4.38
C PHE A 267 -2.39 8.12 3.10
N GLY A 268 -3.65 8.64 3.27
CA GLY A 268 -4.42 9.05 2.12
C GLY A 268 -5.74 9.76 2.42
#